data_fc93b43594c5b24d3b3ac4ab6d0709e6
#
_entry.id   fc93b43594c5b24d3b3ac4ab6d0709e6
#
_cell.length_a   1.000
_cell.length_b   1.000
_cell.length_c   1.000
_cell.angle_alpha   90.00
_cell.angle_beta   90.00
_cell.angle_gamma   90.00
#
_symmetry.space_group_name_H-M   'P 1'
#
loop_
_entity.id
_entity.type
_entity.pdbx_description
1 polymer ?
#
loop_
_entity_poly.entity_id
_entity_poly.type
_entity_poly.pdbx_seq_one_letter_code
_entity_poly.pdbx_strand_id
1 'polypeptide(L)'
;MKTRIHLLLVISYFVSSLSAKEGEISYNRDIRPILSNHCFSCHGLDEEHRKAKLRLDVREEAIMSRDGIQAIVPGSIEDSESWLRIISDDEDDVMPPPETHKSLTAEEKELVKQWIQEGAPYEGHWAFSTPKKAEVPKINGAKNPIDAFIQDRLNKEGLTASPSAEKETLLRRVYLDLIGLPPTLEELDSFISAQSPNAWDKVIDDLMNRTAYGEHMARFWLDLARYADSAGYADDVPRTIWAYRDYVIRALNENVPFDQFTID
;
A
#
# COMPACT_ATOMS: atom_id res chain seq x y z
N MET A 1 4.89 -35.61 70.08
CA MET A 1 4.21 -34.43 69.38
C MET A 1 5.14 -33.91 68.34
N LYS A 2 4.87 -34.21 67.07
CA LYS A 2 5.66 -33.69 65.93
C LYS A 2 4.74 -32.78 65.12
N THR A 3 4.98 -31.48 65.25
CA THR A 3 4.25 -30.41 64.53
C THR A 3 4.80 -30.30 63.08
N ARG A 4 3.97 -30.63 62.10
CA ARG A 4 4.28 -30.44 60.68
C ARG A 4 3.87 -29.03 60.30
N ILE A 5 4.87 -28.20 59.92
CA ILE A 5 4.68 -26.91 59.32
C ILE A 5 4.45 -27.12 57.81
N HIS A 6 3.27 -26.77 57.32
CA HIS A 6 2.97 -26.75 55.90
C HIS A 6 3.40 -25.39 55.34
N LEU A 7 4.45 -25.42 54.52
CA LEU A 7 4.93 -24.25 53.76
C LEU A 7 4.06 -24.11 52.50
N LEU A 8 3.14 -23.14 52.49
CA LEU A 8 2.37 -22.74 51.30
C LEU A 8 3.26 -21.92 50.37
N LEU A 9 3.67 -22.55 49.27
CA LEU A 9 4.34 -21.86 48.16
C LEU A 9 3.28 -21.11 47.38
N VAL A 10 3.23 -19.79 47.51
CA VAL A 10 2.48 -18.89 46.64
C VAL A 10 3.29 -18.70 45.35
N ILE A 11 2.93 -19.43 44.29
CA ILE A 11 3.47 -19.19 42.94
C ILE A 11 2.74 -17.99 42.38
N SER A 12 3.41 -16.84 42.46
CA SER A 12 2.98 -15.62 41.76
C SER A 12 3.21 -15.80 40.25
N TYR A 13 2.13 -16.08 39.51
CA TYR A 13 2.16 -16.03 38.06
C TYR A 13 2.32 -14.58 37.65
N PHE A 14 3.56 -14.18 37.32
CA PHE A 14 3.81 -13.00 36.50
C PHE A 14 3.31 -13.33 35.08
N VAL A 15 2.08 -12.96 34.81
CA VAL A 15 1.60 -12.86 33.43
C VAL A 15 2.32 -11.65 32.83
N SER A 16 3.51 -11.88 32.25
CA SER A 16 4.09 -10.94 31.30
C SER A 16 3.14 -10.90 30.12
N SER A 17 2.27 -9.90 30.10
CA SER A 17 1.60 -9.49 28.87
C SER A 17 2.70 -9.18 27.87
N LEU A 18 2.96 -10.13 26.96
CA LEU A 18 3.64 -9.81 25.70
C LEU A 18 2.69 -8.82 24.98
N SER A 19 2.91 -7.54 25.23
CA SER A 19 2.42 -6.52 24.34
C SER A 19 3.07 -6.83 22.99
N ALA A 20 2.30 -7.33 22.04
CA ALA A 20 2.73 -7.34 20.65
C ALA A 20 3.23 -5.92 20.38
N LYS A 21 4.44 -5.77 19.85
CA LYS A 21 4.92 -4.51 19.32
C LYS A 21 3.90 -4.12 18.26
N GLU A 22 2.94 -3.30 18.63
CA GLU A 22 2.11 -2.58 17.66
C GLU A 22 3.08 -1.86 16.74
N GLY A 23 2.91 -2.04 15.44
CA GLY A 23 3.86 -1.54 14.46
C GLY A 23 4.03 -0.03 14.62
N GLU A 24 5.27 0.43 14.51
CA GLU A 24 5.65 1.86 14.49
C GLU A 24 4.64 2.66 13.66
N ILE A 25 4.08 3.74 14.22
CA ILE A 25 3.13 4.60 13.53
C ILE A 25 3.84 5.26 12.34
N SER A 26 3.30 5.06 11.14
CA SER A 26 3.75 5.73 9.93
C SER A 26 2.86 6.92 9.63
N TYR A 27 3.45 8.10 9.48
CA TYR A 27 2.69 9.29 9.13
C TYR A 27 1.91 9.11 7.83
N ASN A 28 2.52 8.60 6.78
CA ASN A 28 1.88 8.45 5.47
C ASN A 28 0.77 7.39 5.47
N ARG A 29 0.91 6.31 6.25
CA ARG A 29 -0.06 5.21 6.30
C ARG A 29 -1.20 5.48 7.27
N ASP A 30 -0.87 5.97 8.47
CA ASP A 30 -1.80 5.97 9.60
C ASP A 30 -2.33 7.38 9.93
N ILE A 31 -1.51 8.42 9.83
CA ILE A 31 -1.84 9.78 10.30
C ILE A 31 -2.30 10.69 9.16
N ARG A 32 -1.56 10.70 8.05
CA ARG A 32 -1.88 11.59 6.93
C ARG A 32 -3.30 11.38 6.38
N PRO A 33 -3.85 10.15 6.26
CA PRO A 33 -5.24 9.95 5.87
C PRO A 33 -6.23 10.59 6.84
N ILE A 34 -5.99 10.48 8.16
CA ILE A 34 -6.84 11.10 9.18
C ILE A 34 -6.83 12.62 9.01
N LEU A 35 -5.65 13.24 8.99
CA LEU A 35 -5.50 14.68 8.82
C LEU A 35 -6.07 15.18 7.49
N SER A 36 -5.89 14.42 6.41
CA SER A 36 -6.43 14.76 5.09
C SER A 36 -7.95 14.76 5.07
N ASN A 37 -8.58 13.78 5.70
CA ASN A 37 -10.03 13.65 5.72
C ASN A 37 -10.70 14.68 6.62
N HIS A 38 -10.08 15.02 7.75
CA HIS A 38 -10.72 15.81 8.79
C HIS A 38 -10.21 17.25 8.91
N CYS A 39 -8.94 17.52 8.52
CA CYS A 39 -8.27 18.79 8.84
C CYS A 39 -7.81 19.59 7.62
N PHE A 40 -7.28 18.96 6.55
CA PHE A 40 -6.62 19.67 5.45
C PHE A 40 -7.53 20.56 4.61
N SER A 41 -8.84 20.35 4.63
CA SER A 41 -9.77 21.26 3.96
C SER A 41 -9.73 22.70 4.52
N CYS A 42 -9.43 22.83 5.83
CA CYS A 42 -9.32 24.13 6.52
C CYS A 42 -7.89 24.45 6.97
N HIS A 43 -7.00 23.44 7.09
CA HIS A 43 -5.64 23.60 7.58
C HIS A 43 -4.61 22.93 6.64
N GLY A 44 -4.77 23.14 5.33
CA GLY A 44 -3.95 22.55 4.29
C GLY A 44 -3.46 23.55 3.25
N LEU A 45 -3.27 23.05 2.02
CA LEU A 45 -2.69 23.78 0.88
C LEU A 45 -3.51 25.00 0.42
N ASP A 46 -4.84 24.91 0.49
CA ASP A 46 -5.72 25.92 -0.06
C ASP A 46 -5.68 27.21 0.78
N GLU A 47 -5.10 28.26 0.21
CA GLU A 47 -4.93 29.55 0.89
C GLU A 47 -6.25 30.32 1.09
N GLU A 48 -7.21 30.15 0.20
CA GLU A 48 -8.48 30.86 0.26
C GLU A 48 -9.37 30.32 1.38
N HIS A 49 -9.31 29.00 1.62
CA HIS A 49 -10.10 28.34 2.66
C HIS A 49 -9.33 28.11 3.96
N ARG A 50 -8.04 28.46 4.00
CA ARG A 50 -7.18 28.21 5.17
C ARG A 50 -7.59 29.03 6.38
N LYS A 51 -7.88 28.35 7.48
CA LYS A 51 -8.22 28.96 8.77
C LYS A 51 -6.98 29.12 9.65
N ALA A 52 -6.98 30.16 10.49
CA ALA A 52 -5.90 30.48 11.43
C ALA A 52 -4.48 30.53 10.80
N LYS A 53 -4.37 30.64 9.49
CA LYS A 53 -3.09 30.54 8.74
C LYS A 53 -2.31 29.25 9.06
N LEU A 54 -2.98 28.21 9.56
CA LEU A 54 -2.37 26.96 10.00
C LEU A 54 -2.28 25.96 8.86
N ARG A 55 -1.12 25.30 8.73
CA ARG A 55 -0.86 24.20 7.79
C ARG A 55 -0.46 22.95 8.57
N LEU A 56 -1.38 22.02 8.71
CA LEU A 56 -1.12 20.71 9.33
C LEU A 56 -0.48 19.70 8.37
N ASP A 57 -0.44 20.03 7.09
CA ASP A 57 0.22 19.22 6.05
C ASP A 57 1.73 19.49 5.93
N VAL A 58 2.23 20.52 6.62
CA VAL A 58 3.66 20.89 6.66
C VAL A 58 4.14 20.90 8.12
N ARG A 59 5.13 20.05 8.43
CA ARG A 59 5.61 19.87 9.81
C ARG A 59 6.03 21.18 10.46
N GLU A 60 6.86 21.95 9.78
CA GLU A 60 7.44 23.21 10.28
C GLU A 60 6.33 24.19 10.67
N GLU A 61 5.27 24.25 9.88
CA GLU A 61 4.12 25.10 10.12
C GLU A 61 3.22 24.57 11.25
N ALA A 62 3.05 23.26 11.34
CA ALA A 62 2.22 22.62 12.36
C ALA A 62 2.80 22.77 13.77
N ILE A 63 4.15 22.75 13.90
CA ILE A 63 4.86 22.90 15.19
C ILE A 63 5.27 24.35 15.50
N MET A 64 5.00 25.28 14.57
CA MET A 64 5.34 26.69 14.78
C MET A 64 4.45 27.31 15.85
N SER A 65 5.06 28.04 16.79
CA SER A 65 4.29 28.85 17.75
C SER A 65 3.72 30.09 17.07
N ARG A 66 2.42 30.29 17.20
CA ARG A 66 1.67 31.48 16.75
C ARG A 66 1.03 32.13 17.96
N ASP A 67 1.44 33.33 18.30
CA ASP A 67 0.94 34.08 19.46
C ASP A 67 1.00 33.27 20.78
N GLY A 68 2.00 32.42 20.93
CA GLY A 68 2.17 31.58 22.12
C GLY A 68 1.45 30.25 22.07
N ILE A 69 0.66 29.97 21.00
CA ILE A 69 -0.08 28.73 20.81
C ILE A 69 0.64 27.87 19.74
N GLN A 70 0.79 26.59 20.02
CA GLN A 70 1.29 25.61 19.05
C GLN A 70 0.21 24.60 18.72
N ALA A 71 -0.02 24.38 17.44
CA ALA A 71 -1.01 23.38 17.01
C ALA A 71 -0.58 21.97 17.39
N ILE A 72 0.71 21.65 17.22
CA ILE A 72 1.31 20.38 17.63
C ILE A 72 2.60 20.67 18.39
N VAL A 73 2.70 20.18 19.63
CA VAL A 73 3.93 20.17 20.43
C VAL A 73 4.47 18.75 20.43
N PRO A 74 5.57 18.46 19.71
CA PRO A 74 6.12 17.13 19.63
C PRO A 74 6.42 16.55 21.02
N GLY A 75 5.83 15.40 21.35
CA GLY A 75 6.00 14.72 22.62
C GLY A 75 5.04 15.14 23.74
N SER A 76 4.27 16.23 23.56
CA SER A 76 3.31 16.69 24.58
C SER A 76 1.91 16.87 23.99
N ILE A 77 0.96 16.06 24.46
CA ILE A 77 -0.45 16.18 24.07
C ILE A 77 -1.16 17.30 24.85
N GLU A 78 -0.72 17.53 26.08
CA GLU A 78 -1.28 18.56 26.97
C GLU A 78 -1.03 19.98 26.43
N ASP A 79 0.07 20.18 25.72
CA ASP A 79 0.45 21.47 25.14
C ASP A 79 0.06 21.60 23.66
N SER A 80 -0.47 20.53 23.05
CA SER A 80 -0.88 20.50 21.64
C SER A 80 -2.30 21.01 21.46
N GLU A 81 -2.47 22.23 20.97
CA GLU A 81 -3.78 22.85 20.75
C GLU A 81 -4.70 22.01 19.86
N SER A 82 -4.17 21.39 18.81
CA SER A 82 -4.98 20.52 17.93
C SER A 82 -5.54 19.31 18.68
N TRP A 83 -4.78 18.74 19.63
CA TRP A 83 -5.28 17.64 20.45
C TRP A 83 -6.37 18.10 21.41
N LEU A 84 -6.17 19.21 22.11
CA LEU A 84 -7.16 19.75 23.03
C LEU A 84 -8.48 20.03 22.33
N ARG A 85 -8.44 20.54 21.10
CA ARG A 85 -9.63 20.76 20.28
C ARG A 85 -10.27 19.47 19.75
N ILE A 86 -9.48 18.46 19.40
CA ILE A 86 -10.01 17.16 18.95
C ILE A 86 -10.82 16.46 20.06
N ILE A 87 -10.47 16.69 21.32
CA ILE A 87 -11.13 16.05 22.48
C ILE A 87 -12.11 16.97 23.20
N SER A 88 -12.27 18.21 22.76
CA SER A 88 -13.19 19.16 23.38
C SER A 88 -14.66 18.71 23.28
N ASP A 89 -15.41 18.93 24.33
CA ASP A 89 -16.87 18.75 24.35
C ASP A 89 -17.62 20.08 24.06
N ASP A 90 -16.89 21.20 23.92
CA ASP A 90 -17.43 22.50 23.58
C ASP A 90 -17.59 22.64 22.06
N GLU A 91 -18.81 22.89 21.59
CA GLU A 91 -19.13 23.03 20.17
C GLU A 91 -18.38 24.18 19.47
N ASP A 92 -18.01 25.23 20.22
CA ASP A 92 -17.26 26.37 19.68
C ASP A 92 -15.76 26.11 19.57
N ASP A 93 -15.25 25.10 20.30
CA ASP A 93 -13.82 24.76 20.33
C ASP A 93 -13.47 23.45 19.61
N VAL A 94 -14.43 22.53 19.53
CA VAL A 94 -14.17 21.19 18.97
C VAL A 94 -13.74 21.22 17.50
N MET A 95 -12.76 20.38 17.15
CA MET A 95 -12.28 20.21 15.77
C MET A 95 -12.35 18.74 15.33
N PRO A 96 -12.90 18.46 14.13
CA PRO A 96 -13.53 19.39 13.18
C PRO A 96 -14.82 20.03 13.73
N PRO A 97 -15.16 21.24 13.27
CA PRO A 97 -16.40 21.91 13.72
C PRO A 97 -17.66 21.12 13.34
N PRO A 98 -18.72 21.14 14.17
CA PRO A 98 -19.93 20.34 13.98
C PRO A 98 -20.62 20.55 12.62
N GLU A 99 -20.57 21.73 12.06
CA GLU A 99 -21.15 22.07 10.76
C GLU A 99 -20.48 21.35 9.59
N THR A 100 -19.28 20.78 9.77
CA THR A 100 -18.61 19.96 8.75
C THR A 100 -19.18 18.56 8.65
N HIS A 101 -19.97 18.12 9.63
CA HIS A 101 -20.46 16.74 9.77
C HIS A 101 -19.34 15.70 9.79
N LYS A 102 -18.15 16.07 10.26
CA LYS A 102 -16.99 15.19 10.39
C LYS A 102 -16.62 15.05 11.86
N SER A 103 -16.23 13.85 12.26
CA SER A 103 -15.70 13.56 13.59
C SER A 103 -14.68 12.43 13.50
N LEU A 104 -13.64 12.49 14.33
CA LEU A 104 -12.68 11.39 14.44
C LEU A 104 -13.28 10.24 15.26
N THR A 105 -13.04 9.01 14.82
CA THR A 105 -13.36 7.81 15.61
C THR A 105 -12.45 7.70 16.84
N ALA A 106 -12.78 6.83 17.79
CA ALA A 106 -11.95 6.60 18.97
C ALA A 106 -10.55 6.08 18.57
N GLU A 107 -10.49 5.21 17.56
CA GLU A 107 -9.25 4.65 17.02
C GLU A 107 -8.40 5.73 16.35
N GLU A 108 -8.99 6.61 15.55
CA GLU A 108 -8.28 7.72 14.92
C GLU A 108 -7.74 8.72 15.96
N LYS A 109 -8.52 9.01 17.01
CA LYS A 109 -8.06 9.84 18.13
C LYS A 109 -6.85 9.21 18.81
N GLU A 110 -6.88 7.91 19.10
CA GLU A 110 -5.75 7.23 19.75
C GLU A 110 -4.50 7.21 18.87
N LEU A 111 -4.64 7.00 17.57
CA LEU A 111 -3.51 7.09 16.62
C LEU A 111 -2.88 8.49 16.60
N VAL A 112 -3.68 9.55 16.53
CA VAL A 112 -3.18 10.93 16.54
C VAL A 112 -2.49 11.25 17.88
N LYS A 113 -3.07 10.82 18.99
CA LYS A 113 -2.50 10.99 20.32
C LYS A 113 -1.13 10.34 20.44
N GLN A 114 -1.03 9.05 20.09
CA GLN A 114 0.20 8.30 20.14
C GLN A 114 1.25 8.92 19.23
N TRP A 115 0.89 9.32 18.00
CA TRP A 115 1.78 10.00 17.07
C TRP A 115 2.37 11.29 17.64
N ILE A 116 1.55 12.13 18.31
CA ILE A 116 2.05 13.34 18.96
C ILE A 116 3.02 12.98 20.08
N GLN A 117 2.70 12.00 20.92
CA GLN A 117 3.54 11.51 22.01
C GLN A 117 4.89 10.96 21.52
N GLU A 118 4.92 10.32 20.35
CA GLU A 118 6.13 9.83 19.69
C GLU A 118 6.96 10.95 19.01
N GLY A 119 6.55 12.21 19.16
CA GLY A 119 7.29 13.37 18.64
C GLY A 119 6.76 13.90 17.32
N ALA A 120 5.57 13.51 16.92
CA ALA A 120 4.91 13.91 15.69
C ALA A 120 5.85 13.81 14.45
N PRO A 121 6.41 12.63 14.16
CA PRO A 121 7.27 12.45 13.00
C PRO A 121 6.45 12.57 11.71
N TYR A 122 6.80 13.53 10.86
CA TYR A 122 6.26 13.63 9.50
C TYR A 122 7.17 12.87 8.54
N GLU A 123 6.57 12.27 7.53
CA GLU A 123 7.28 11.62 6.44
C GLU A 123 7.16 12.44 5.16
N GLY A 124 8.20 12.41 4.32
CA GLY A 124 8.15 12.94 2.97
C GLY A 124 7.10 12.22 2.11
N HIS A 125 6.83 12.76 0.93
CA HIS A 125 5.89 12.11 0.02
C HIS A 125 6.34 10.68 -0.28
N TRP A 126 5.44 9.70 -0.10
CA TRP A 126 5.75 8.27 -0.17
C TRP A 126 6.45 7.84 -1.49
N ALA A 127 6.12 8.50 -2.62
CA ALA A 127 6.73 8.19 -3.92
C ALA A 127 8.24 8.51 -3.98
N PHE A 128 8.75 9.35 -3.07
CA PHE A 128 10.18 9.72 -2.98
C PHE A 128 10.87 9.07 -1.78
N SER A 129 10.15 8.24 -1.03
CA SER A 129 10.76 7.49 0.07
C SER A 129 11.42 6.22 -0.46
N THR A 130 12.63 5.93 0.00
CA THR A 130 13.32 4.70 -0.38
C THR A 130 12.55 3.49 0.12
N PRO A 131 12.18 2.54 -0.76
CA PRO A 131 11.48 1.33 -0.36
C PRO A 131 12.27 0.52 0.67
N LYS A 132 11.62 0.12 1.75
CA LYS A 132 12.18 -0.79 2.74
C LYS A 132 11.69 -2.20 2.46
N LYS A 133 12.61 -3.17 2.38
CA LYS A 133 12.25 -4.58 2.19
C LYS A 133 11.53 -5.08 3.44
N ALA A 134 10.28 -5.50 3.27
CA ALA A 134 9.52 -6.10 4.36
C ALA A 134 10.09 -7.47 4.75
N GLU A 135 10.00 -7.81 6.05
CA GLU A 135 10.32 -9.16 6.51
C GLU A 135 9.24 -10.14 6.04
N VAL A 136 9.69 -11.25 5.43
CA VAL A 136 8.77 -12.28 4.95
C VAL A 136 8.19 -13.05 6.13
N PRO A 137 6.85 -13.11 6.29
CA PRO A 137 6.23 -13.87 7.36
C PRO A 137 6.62 -15.35 7.32
N LYS A 138 6.84 -15.95 8.50
CA LYS A 138 7.16 -17.38 8.61
C LYS A 138 5.87 -18.20 8.58
N ILE A 139 5.42 -18.58 7.40
CA ILE A 139 4.20 -19.36 7.19
C ILE A 139 4.54 -20.76 6.68
N ASN A 140 4.07 -21.78 7.40
CA ASN A 140 4.26 -23.17 6.98
C ASN A 140 3.45 -23.44 5.69
N GLY A 141 4.10 -24.06 4.70
CA GLY A 141 3.47 -24.40 3.42
C GLY A 141 3.50 -23.29 2.37
N ALA A 142 3.99 -22.08 2.67
CA ALA A 142 4.24 -21.07 1.67
C ALA A 142 5.37 -21.52 0.73
N LYS A 143 5.12 -21.46 -0.59
CA LYS A 143 6.08 -21.89 -1.62
C LYS A 143 7.08 -20.81 -1.98
N ASN A 144 6.71 -19.57 -1.79
CA ASN A 144 7.52 -18.39 -2.09
C ASN A 144 7.14 -17.23 -1.15
N PRO A 145 7.89 -16.11 -1.12
CA PRO A 145 7.60 -14.96 -0.28
C PRO A 145 6.22 -14.35 -0.49
N ILE A 146 5.70 -14.32 -1.72
CA ILE A 146 4.37 -13.78 -2.03
C ILE A 146 3.30 -14.61 -1.36
N ASP A 147 3.38 -15.94 -1.45
CA ASP A 147 2.47 -16.86 -0.77
C ASP A 147 2.48 -16.62 0.74
N ALA A 148 3.65 -16.36 1.33
CA ALA A 148 3.75 -16.10 2.77
C ALA A 148 2.98 -14.85 3.18
N PHE A 149 3.10 -13.73 2.44
CA PHE A 149 2.34 -12.52 2.72
C PHE A 149 0.83 -12.72 2.52
N ILE A 150 0.43 -13.40 1.45
CA ILE A 150 -0.99 -13.68 1.17
C ILE A 150 -1.58 -14.57 2.26
N GLN A 151 -0.90 -15.65 2.65
CA GLN A 151 -1.40 -16.57 3.68
C GLN A 151 -1.43 -15.91 5.06
N ASP A 152 -0.45 -15.06 5.40
CA ASP A 152 -0.47 -14.28 6.63
C ASP A 152 -1.71 -13.39 6.70
N ARG A 153 -2.03 -12.69 5.61
CA ARG A 153 -3.23 -11.86 5.55
C ARG A 153 -4.52 -12.68 5.65
N LEU A 154 -4.62 -13.78 4.92
CA LEU A 154 -5.78 -14.67 5.01
C LEU A 154 -6.00 -15.20 6.43
N ASN A 155 -4.92 -15.62 7.10
CA ASN A 155 -5.00 -16.09 8.48
C ASN A 155 -5.51 -15.01 9.45
N LYS A 156 -5.07 -13.76 9.28
CA LYS A 156 -5.55 -12.62 10.10
C LYS A 156 -7.03 -12.33 9.90
N GLU A 157 -7.56 -12.59 8.72
CA GLU A 157 -8.98 -12.42 8.39
C GLU A 157 -9.81 -13.69 8.67
N GLY A 158 -9.21 -14.76 9.18
CA GLY A 158 -9.88 -16.04 9.41
C GLY A 158 -10.31 -16.74 8.12
N LEU A 159 -9.64 -16.44 6.99
CA LEU A 159 -9.92 -17.00 5.69
C LEU A 159 -8.91 -18.08 5.31
N THR A 160 -9.31 -19.00 4.44
CA THR A 160 -8.45 -20.01 3.84
C THR A 160 -8.33 -19.77 2.33
N ALA A 161 -7.14 -20.08 1.77
CA ALA A 161 -6.95 -20.02 0.33
C ALA A 161 -7.87 -21.02 -0.40
N SER A 162 -8.39 -20.62 -1.55
CA SER A 162 -9.10 -21.51 -2.43
C SER A 162 -8.19 -22.64 -2.96
N PRO A 163 -8.73 -23.81 -3.31
CA PRO A 163 -7.95 -24.86 -3.99
C PRO A 163 -7.33 -24.32 -5.29
N SER A 164 -6.23 -24.95 -5.72
CA SER A 164 -5.67 -24.67 -7.03
C SER A 164 -6.71 -24.90 -8.13
N ALA A 165 -6.73 -24.03 -9.13
CA ALA A 165 -7.58 -24.21 -10.28
C ALA A 165 -7.15 -25.41 -11.13
N GLU A 166 -8.04 -25.97 -11.92
CA GLU A 166 -7.76 -27.04 -12.86
C GLU A 166 -6.76 -26.60 -13.95
N LYS A 167 -6.04 -27.55 -14.53
CA LYS A 167 -4.96 -27.29 -15.50
C LYS A 167 -5.42 -26.41 -16.68
N GLU A 168 -6.61 -26.66 -17.20
CA GLU A 168 -7.20 -25.91 -18.30
C GLU A 168 -7.41 -24.44 -17.93
N THR A 169 -7.93 -24.21 -16.74
CA THR A 169 -8.14 -22.85 -16.22
C THR A 169 -6.84 -22.13 -16.00
N LEU A 170 -5.84 -22.81 -15.44
CA LEU A 170 -4.50 -22.22 -15.22
C LEU A 170 -3.84 -21.87 -16.55
N LEU A 171 -3.86 -22.79 -17.52
CA LEU A 171 -3.29 -22.55 -18.85
C LEU A 171 -3.95 -21.34 -19.52
N ARG A 172 -5.30 -21.30 -19.54
CA ARG A 172 -6.01 -20.17 -20.12
C ARG A 172 -5.65 -18.84 -19.45
N ARG A 173 -5.51 -18.82 -18.13
CA ARG A 173 -5.13 -17.59 -17.39
C ARG A 173 -3.75 -17.11 -17.78
N VAL A 174 -2.74 -17.97 -17.76
CA VAL A 174 -1.36 -17.57 -18.08
C VAL A 174 -1.21 -17.09 -19.53
N TYR A 175 -1.93 -17.70 -20.46
CA TYR A 175 -1.96 -17.27 -21.87
C TYR A 175 -2.54 -15.85 -22.00
N LEU A 176 -3.68 -15.58 -21.35
CA LEU A 176 -4.31 -14.26 -21.37
C LEU A 176 -3.45 -13.22 -20.65
N ASP A 177 -2.79 -13.60 -19.56
CA ASP A 177 -1.96 -12.68 -18.78
C ASP A 177 -0.64 -12.34 -19.51
N LEU A 178 0.00 -13.30 -20.18
CA LEU A 178 1.30 -13.09 -20.80
C LEU A 178 1.21 -12.59 -22.25
N ILE A 179 0.31 -13.14 -23.06
CA ILE A 179 0.24 -12.82 -24.49
C ILE A 179 -1.13 -12.26 -24.96
N GLY A 180 -2.11 -12.18 -24.03
CA GLY A 180 -3.43 -11.64 -24.35
C GLY A 180 -4.33 -12.51 -25.23
N LEU A 181 -3.89 -13.71 -25.57
CA LEU A 181 -4.59 -14.66 -26.45
C LEU A 181 -4.85 -15.98 -25.70
N PRO A 182 -5.93 -16.70 -26.01
CA PRO A 182 -6.15 -18.03 -25.45
C PRO A 182 -5.19 -19.08 -26.07
N PRO A 183 -4.91 -20.19 -25.37
CA PRO A 183 -4.20 -21.31 -25.98
C PRO A 183 -4.98 -21.95 -27.12
N THR A 184 -4.29 -22.56 -28.06
CA THR A 184 -4.92 -23.46 -29.06
C THR A 184 -5.32 -24.77 -28.39
N LEU A 185 -6.13 -25.56 -29.07
CA LEU A 185 -6.53 -26.88 -28.56
C LEU A 185 -5.33 -27.83 -28.46
N GLU A 186 -4.40 -27.76 -29.40
CA GLU A 186 -3.18 -28.57 -29.39
C GLU A 186 -2.27 -28.22 -28.21
N GLU A 187 -2.13 -26.93 -27.88
CA GLU A 187 -1.36 -26.47 -26.72
C GLU A 187 -2.02 -26.91 -25.41
N LEU A 188 -3.35 -26.84 -25.35
CA LEU A 188 -4.12 -27.31 -24.21
C LEU A 188 -3.93 -28.80 -23.98
N ASP A 189 -4.15 -29.63 -25.02
CA ASP A 189 -4.02 -31.08 -24.96
C ASP A 189 -2.59 -31.50 -24.59
N SER A 190 -1.60 -30.82 -25.15
CA SER A 190 -0.17 -31.03 -24.83
C SER A 190 0.13 -30.76 -23.35
N PHE A 191 -0.39 -29.68 -22.80
CA PHE A 191 -0.16 -29.34 -21.40
C PHE A 191 -0.91 -30.28 -20.43
N ILE A 192 -2.18 -30.65 -20.75
CA ILE A 192 -2.96 -31.57 -19.91
C ILE A 192 -2.29 -32.94 -19.83
N SER A 193 -1.79 -33.45 -20.97
CA SER A 193 -1.15 -34.74 -21.07
C SER A 193 0.29 -34.77 -20.54
N ALA A 194 0.92 -33.61 -20.32
CA ALA A 194 2.29 -33.50 -19.83
C ALA A 194 2.47 -34.12 -18.45
N GLN A 195 3.45 -35.06 -18.33
CA GLN A 195 3.84 -35.70 -17.06
C GLN A 195 5.09 -35.06 -16.42
N SER A 196 5.72 -34.09 -17.11
CA SER A 196 6.92 -33.44 -16.62
C SER A 196 6.61 -32.55 -15.41
N PRO A 197 7.38 -32.60 -14.32
CA PRO A 197 7.21 -31.68 -13.19
C PRO A 197 7.43 -30.21 -13.57
N ASN A 198 8.18 -29.96 -14.66
CA ASN A 198 8.50 -28.61 -15.16
C ASN A 198 7.57 -28.19 -16.32
N ALA A 199 6.45 -28.88 -16.53
CA ALA A 199 5.54 -28.57 -17.64
C ALA A 199 5.01 -27.12 -17.55
N TRP A 200 4.71 -26.65 -16.34
CA TRP A 200 4.24 -25.29 -16.09
C TRP A 200 5.30 -24.23 -16.41
N ASP A 201 6.51 -24.42 -15.93
CA ASP A 201 7.63 -23.48 -16.18
C ASP A 201 7.95 -23.38 -17.68
N LYS A 202 7.93 -24.52 -18.39
CA LYS A 202 8.12 -24.54 -19.85
C LYS A 202 7.07 -23.73 -20.60
N VAL A 203 5.80 -23.79 -20.16
CA VAL A 203 4.75 -22.99 -20.78
C VAL A 203 5.02 -21.50 -20.56
N ILE A 204 5.39 -21.10 -19.35
CA ILE A 204 5.70 -19.69 -19.04
C ILE A 204 6.89 -19.22 -19.88
N ASP A 205 7.98 -19.97 -19.93
CA ASP A 205 9.17 -19.64 -20.70
C ASP A 205 8.85 -19.51 -22.20
N ASP A 206 8.07 -20.44 -22.75
CA ASP A 206 7.65 -20.40 -24.16
C ASP A 206 6.83 -19.13 -24.45
N LEU A 207 5.83 -18.81 -23.61
CA LEU A 207 5.01 -17.63 -23.79
C LEU A 207 5.80 -16.33 -23.69
N MET A 208 6.74 -16.22 -22.75
CA MET A 208 7.60 -15.04 -22.60
C MET A 208 8.57 -14.87 -23.78
N ASN A 209 8.89 -15.92 -24.51
CA ASN A 209 9.76 -15.88 -25.69
C ASN A 209 8.99 -15.60 -27.00
N ARG A 210 7.65 -15.52 -26.96
CA ARG A 210 6.85 -15.19 -28.15
C ARG A 210 6.82 -13.68 -28.39
N THR A 211 6.83 -13.26 -29.64
CA THR A 211 6.66 -11.82 -30.01
C THR A 211 5.39 -11.22 -29.42
N ALA A 212 4.32 -12.01 -29.33
CA ALA A 212 3.04 -11.62 -28.74
C ALA A 212 3.16 -11.18 -27.27
N TYR A 213 4.19 -11.63 -26.54
CA TYR A 213 4.44 -11.17 -25.17
C TYR A 213 4.74 -9.67 -25.15
N GLY A 214 5.69 -9.21 -25.96
CA GLY A 214 6.00 -7.77 -26.03
C GLY A 214 4.84 -6.96 -26.58
N GLU A 215 4.09 -7.46 -27.57
CA GLU A 215 2.90 -6.80 -28.11
C GLU A 215 1.83 -6.61 -27.00
N HIS A 216 1.58 -7.64 -26.20
CA HIS A 216 0.63 -7.59 -25.11
C HIS A 216 1.08 -6.66 -23.97
N MET A 217 2.33 -6.77 -23.54
CA MET A 217 2.88 -5.97 -22.46
C MET A 217 3.05 -4.49 -22.85
N ALA A 218 3.37 -4.20 -24.11
CA ALA A 218 3.48 -2.85 -24.61
C ALA A 218 2.21 -2.02 -24.44
N ARG A 219 1.04 -2.63 -24.45
CA ARG A 219 -0.23 -1.92 -24.23
C ARG A 219 -0.23 -1.13 -22.93
N PHE A 220 0.26 -1.71 -21.85
CA PHE A 220 0.25 -1.06 -20.54
C PHE A 220 1.16 0.17 -20.52
N TRP A 221 2.32 0.07 -21.14
CA TRP A 221 3.22 1.20 -21.26
C TRP A 221 2.70 2.29 -22.21
N LEU A 222 2.18 1.88 -23.38
CA LEU A 222 1.64 2.81 -24.38
C LEU A 222 0.41 3.56 -23.86
N ASP A 223 -0.41 2.92 -23.03
CA ASP A 223 -1.53 3.58 -22.35
C ASP A 223 -1.05 4.67 -21.37
N LEU A 224 -0.04 4.36 -20.55
CA LEU A 224 0.59 5.35 -19.66
C LEU A 224 1.22 6.50 -20.45
N ALA A 225 1.87 6.22 -21.59
CA ALA A 225 2.47 7.21 -22.48
C ALA A 225 1.45 7.98 -23.32
N ARG A 226 0.15 7.66 -23.21
CA ARG A 226 -0.92 8.26 -24.02
C ARG A 226 -0.67 8.11 -25.53
N TYR A 227 -0.14 6.95 -25.93
CA TYR A 227 0.08 6.65 -27.35
C TYR A 227 -1.25 6.54 -28.09
N ALA A 228 -1.29 7.10 -29.31
CA ALA A 228 -2.39 6.91 -30.25
C ALA A 228 -1.87 7.02 -31.70
N ASP A 229 -2.45 6.25 -32.62
CA ASP A 229 -2.15 6.27 -34.04
C ASP A 229 -2.79 7.49 -34.75
N SER A 230 -3.63 8.24 -34.05
CA SER A 230 -4.30 9.45 -34.55
C SER A 230 -4.27 10.58 -33.53
N ALA A 231 -4.64 11.77 -33.92
CA ALA A 231 -4.66 12.97 -33.08
C ALA A 231 -5.83 12.99 -32.10
N GLY A 232 -6.91 12.28 -32.41
CA GLY A 232 -8.19 12.37 -31.69
C GLY A 232 -8.97 13.64 -32.02
N TYR A 233 -10.14 13.77 -31.45
CA TYR A 233 -11.09 14.88 -31.65
C TYR A 233 -11.60 15.03 -33.10
N ALA A 234 -12.11 16.24 -33.43
CA ALA A 234 -12.86 16.47 -34.68
C ALA A 234 -12.06 16.23 -35.96
N ASP A 235 -10.78 16.52 -35.94
CA ASP A 235 -9.92 16.41 -37.15
C ASP A 235 -9.05 15.14 -37.14
N ASP A 236 -9.28 14.21 -36.31
CA ASP A 236 -8.63 12.92 -36.08
C ASP A 236 -7.63 12.43 -37.15
N VAL A 237 -6.64 13.29 -37.47
CA VAL A 237 -5.63 13.02 -38.49
C VAL A 237 -4.66 11.92 -38.04
N PRO A 238 -4.22 11.01 -38.92
CA PRO A 238 -3.21 10.00 -38.60
C PRO A 238 -1.90 10.62 -38.11
N ARG A 239 -1.24 9.94 -37.17
CA ARG A 239 0.09 10.26 -36.62
C ARG A 239 1.13 9.26 -37.11
N THR A 240 2.37 9.73 -37.28
CA THR A 240 3.49 8.89 -37.73
C THR A 240 4.44 8.56 -36.58
N ILE A 241 3.90 8.10 -35.46
CA ILE A 241 4.70 7.75 -34.27
C ILE A 241 4.78 6.23 -34.01
N TRP A 242 4.41 5.42 -35.00
CA TRP A 242 4.44 3.97 -34.92
C TRP A 242 5.82 3.39 -34.55
N ALA A 243 6.92 4.08 -34.92
CA ALA A 243 8.28 3.65 -34.58
C ALA A 243 8.51 3.60 -33.06
N TYR A 244 7.87 4.47 -32.27
CA TYR A 244 7.90 4.39 -30.82
C TYR A 244 7.21 3.15 -30.28
N ARG A 245 6.04 2.82 -30.82
CA ARG A 245 5.33 1.58 -30.47
C ARG A 245 6.22 0.35 -30.75
N ASP A 246 6.81 0.29 -31.92
CA ASP A 246 7.65 -0.83 -32.33
C ASP A 246 8.93 -0.93 -31.47
N TYR A 247 9.50 0.21 -31.06
CA TYR A 247 10.58 0.25 -30.07
C TYR A 247 10.16 -0.37 -28.74
N VAL A 248 9.00 0.04 -28.18
CA VAL A 248 8.50 -0.46 -26.92
C VAL A 248 8.26 -1.98 -26.97
N ILE A 249 7.63 -2.47 -28.03
CA ILE A 249 7.40 -3.93 -28.22
C ILE A 249 8.73 -4.69 -28.25
N ARG A 250 9.70 -4.20 -29.02
CA ARG A 250 11.02 -4.84 -29.13
C ARG A 250 11.76 -4.81 -27.79
N ALA A 251 11.79 -3.67 -27.12
CA ALA A 251 12.47 -3.52 -25.85
C ALA A 251 11.93 -4.49 -24.77
N LEU A 252 10.60 -4.70 -24.74
CA LEU A 252 9.96 -5.66 -23.84
C LEU A 252 10.29 -7.11 -24.22
N ASN A 253 10.31 -7.46 -25.50
CA ASN A 253 10.70 -8.80 -25.96
C ASN A 253 12.18 -9.10 -25.70
N GLU A 254 13.04 -8.10 -25.77
CA GLU A 254 14.47 -8.19 -25.46
C GLU A 254 14.77 -8.08 -23.96
N ASN A 255 13.74 -7.87 -23.14
CA ASN A 255 13.85 -7.66 -21.70
C ASN A 255 14.88 -6.59 -21.34
N VAL A 256 14.84 -5.45 -22.04
CA VAL A 256 15.73 -4.31 -21.79
C VAL A 256 15.54 -3.83 -20.36
N PRO A 257 16.61 -3.64 -19.56
CA PRO A 257 16.51 -3.10 -18.20
C PRO A 257 15.77 -1.78 -18.17
N PHE A 258 14.92 -1.58 -17.13
CA PHE A 258 14.01 -0.42 -17.09
C PHE A 258 14.73 0.93 -17.08
N ASP A 259 15.87 1.01 -16.43
CA ASP A 259 16.73 2.22 -16.44
C ASP A 259 17.22 2.53 -17.85
N GLN A 260 17.67 1.55 -18.62
CA GLN A 260 18.07 1.72 -20.02
C GLN A 260 16.87 2.06 -20.90
N PHE A 261 15.76 1.34 -20.74
CA PHE A 261 14.53 1.61 -21.49
C PHE A 261 14.01 3.06 -21.33
N THR A 262 14.23 3.66 -20.17
CA THR A 262 13.78 5.04 -19.89
C THR A 262 14.78 6.11 -20.35
N ILE A 263 16.03 5.74 -20.69
CA ILE A 263 17.05 6.65 -21.21
C ILE A 263 16.98 6.71 -22.74
N ASP A 264 16.71 5.59 -23.40
CA ASP A 264 16.62 5.44 -24.86
C ASP A 264 15.32 6.07 -25.41
#